data_f4c4e7a8317c3cfa0d5b4b68c3f42280
#
_entry.id   f4c4e7a8317c3cfa0d5b4b68c3f42280
#
_cell.length_a   1.000
_cell.length_b   1.000
_cell.length_c   1.000
_cell.angle_alpha   90.00
_cell.angle_beta   90.00
_cell.angle_gamma   90.00
#
_symmetry.space_group_name_H-M   'P 1'
#
loop_
_entity.id
_entity.type
_entity.pdbx_description
1 polymer ?
#
loop_
_entity_poly.entity_id
_entity_poly.type
_entity_poly.pdbx_seq_one_letter_code
_entity_poly.pdbx_strand_id
1 'polypeptide(L)'
;MIRAVLDANVFVSGILNGKGYPGRILAAWRDERFYLVISEAILEEVSRVLRYPKIAARHRWNDAQIQVFIEDLSHLAILTTGELNLSVIADDPPDNRYLECAVEGAAGYLVSGDHHLLNLAHYGGIEILAPRAFVELLG
;
A
#
# COMPACT_ATOMS: atom_id res chain seq x y z
N MET A 1 4.30 -9.05 15.44
CA MET A 1 3.31 -9.03 14.35
C MET A 1 3.95 -8.43 13.10
N ILE A 2 3.58 -8.93 11.93
CA ILE A 2 4.09 -8.48 10.63
C ILE A 2 3.78 -7.01 10.41
N ARG A 3 4.76 -6.26 9.88
CA ARG A 3 4.58 -4.89 9.38
C ARG A 3 4.72 -4.93 7.86
N ALA A 4 3.77 -4.34 7.15
CA ALA A 4 3.74 -4.34 5.69
C ALA A 4 3.39 -2.96 5.13
N VAL A 5 4.04 -2.61 4.02
CA VAL A 5 3.67 -1.47 3.17
C VAL A 5 2.86 -2.01 2.00
N LEU A 6 1.78 -1.33 1.65
CA LEU A 6 0.97 -1.67 0.48
C LEU A 6 1.14 -0.60 -0.59
N ASP A 7 1.35 -1.02 -1.83
CA ASP A 7 1.32 -0.15 -3.00
C ASP A 7 -0.08 0.50 -3.11
N ALA A 8 -0.14 1.74 -3.56
CA ALA A 8 -1.40 2.46 -3.74
C ALA A 8 -2.43 1.65 -4.53
N ASN A 9 -1.99 0.92 -5.55
CA ASN A 9 -2.89 0.10 -6.37
C ASN A 9 -3.51 -1.07 -5.60
N VAL A 10 -2.87 -1.55 -4.55
CA VAL A 10 -3.44 -2.58 -3.67
C VAL A 10 -4.65 -2.02 -2.93
N PHE A 11 -4.54 -0.79 -2.41
CA PHE A 11 -5.67 -0.12 -1.77
C PHE A 11 -6.83 0.07 -2.75
N VAL A 12 -6.53 0.62 -3.93
CA VAL A 12 -7.53 0.91 -4.95
C VAL A 12 -8.22 -0.37 -5.41
N SER A 13 -7.46 -1.40 -5.74
CA SER A 13 -8.02 -2.70 -6.17
C SER A 13 -8.86 -3.33 -5.06
N GLY A 14 -8.44 -3.21 -3.81
CA GLY A 14 -9.17 -3.75 -2.66
C GLY A 14 -10.50 -3.06 -2.43
N ILE A 15 -10.57 -1.76 -2.68
CA ILE A 15 -11.82 -0.99 -2.60
C ILE A 15 -12.75 -1.36 -3.75
N LEU A 16 -12.21 -1.51 -4.95
CA LEU A 16 -13.01 -1.83 -6.14
C LEU A 16 -13.55 -3.27 -6.13
N ASN A 17 -12.82 -4.20 -5.51
CA ASN A 17 -13.21 -5.60 -5.42
C ASN A 17 -12.79 -6.18 -4.07
N GLY A 18 -13.71 -6.18 -3.12
CA GLY A 18 -13.45 -6.69 -1.77
C GLY A 18 -13.23 -8.20 -1.70
N LYS A 19 -13.55 -8.95 -2.75
CA LYS A 19 -13.42 -10.42 -2.78
C LYS A 19 -12.09 -10.89 -3.34
N GLY A 20 -11.37 -10.04 -4.06
CA GLY A 20 -10.04 -10.35 -4.59
C GLY A 20 -8.98 -10.34 -3.51
N TYR A 21 -7.75 -10.70 -3.85
CA TYR A 21 -6.64 -10.72 -2.89
C TYR A 21 -6.38 -9.35 -2.26
N PRO A 22 -6.35 -8.23 -3.01
CA PRO A 22 -6.22 -6.91 -2.38
C PRO A 22 -7.32 -6.61 -1.37
N GLY A 23 -8.57 -6.95 -1.68
CA GLY A 23 -9.69 -6.76 -0.75
C GLY A 23 -9.54 -7.58 0.53
N ARG A 24 -9.03 -8.81 0.39
CA ARG A 24 -8.77 -9.69 1.54
C ARG A 24 -7.64 -9.16 2.41
N ILE A 25 -6.66 -8.50 1.81
CA ILE A 25 -5.58 -7.82 2.56
C ILE A 25 -6.16 -6.66 3.39
N LEU A 26 -7.02 -5.83 2.80
CA LEU A 26 -7.66 -4.73 3.53
C LEU A 26 -8.53 -5.26 4.67
N ALA A 27 -9.26 -6.36 4.45
CA ALA A 27 -10.04 -7.00 5.49
C ALA A 27 -9.14 -7.53 6.63
N ALA A 28 -8.01 -8.13 6.29
CA ALA A 28 -7.04 -8.60 7.29
C ALA A 28 -6.47 -7.45 8.12
N TRP A 29 -6.22 -6.29 7.48
CA TRP A 29 -5.79 -5.11 8.21
C TRP A 29 -6.87 -4.60 9.18
N ARG A 30 -8.11 -4.54 8.74
CA ARG A 30 -9.24 -4.15 9.61
C ARG A 30 -9.41 -5.10 10.79
N ASP A 31 -9.09 -6.38 10.59
CA ASP A 31 -9.11 -7.40 11.63
C ASP A 31 -7.82 -7.41 12.47
N GLU A 32 -6.96 -6.42 12.30
CA GLU A 32 -5.72 -6.25 13.06
C GLU A 32 -4.75 -7.44 12.94
N ARG A 33 -4.72 -8.10 11.78
CA ARG A 33 -3.86 -9.26 11.55
C ARG A 33 -2.43 -8.90 11.16
N PHE A 34 -2.20 -7.65 10.79
CA PHE A 34 -0.85 -7.12 10.56
C PHE A 34 -0.86 -5.61 10.80
N TYR A 35 0.33 -5.02 10.98
CA TYR A 35 0.48 -3.57 11.07
C TYR A 35 0.71 -2.99 9.68
N LEU A 36 -0.13 -2.04 9.30
CA LEU A 36 0.05 -1.28 8.06
C LEU A 36 1.02 -0.14 8.30
N VAL A 37 2.04 -0.02 7.44
CA VAL A 37 2.99 1.09 7.44
C VAL A 37 2.71 1.93 6.22
N ILE A 38 2.60 3.25 6.38
CA ILE A 38 2.25 4.16 5.29
C ILE A 38 3.02 5.48 5.44
N SER A 39 3.21 6.18 4.32
CA SER A 39 3.81 7.51 4.30
C SER A 39 2.82 8.53 3.73
N GLU A 40 3.11 9.80 3.95
CA GLU A 40 2.32 10.90 3.38
C GLU A 40 2.25 10.80 1.85
N ALA A 41 3.38 10.45 1.21
CA ALA A 41 3.44 10.30 -0.25
C ALA A 41 2.49 9.19 -0.75
N ILE A 42 2.40 8.08 -0.02
CA ILE A 42 1.49 6.98 -0.37
C ILE A 42 0.04 7.42 -0.15
N LEU A 43 -0.26 8.10 0.96
CA LEU A 43 -1.60 8.64 1.23
C LEU A 43 -2.07 9.57 0.11
N GLU A 44 -1.20 10.48 -0.32
CA GLU A 44 -1.50 11.41 -1.42
C GLU A 44 -1.78 10.67 -2.73
N GLU A 45 -0.99 9.63 -3.03
CA GLU A 45 -1.20 8.84 -4.24
C GLU A 45 -2.53 8.08 -4.20
N VAL A 46 -2.86 7.43 -3.10
CA VAL A 46 -4.14 6.74 -2.91
C VAL A 46 -5.30 7.72 -3.10
N SER A 47 -5.21 8.89 -2.47
CA SER A 47 -6.22 9.93 -2.57
C SER A 47 -6.41 10.40 -4.01
N ARG A 48 -5.31 10.61 -4.72
CA ARG A 48 -5.34 11.07 -6.13
C ARG A 48 -5.96 10.01 -7.05
N VAL A 49 -5.52 8.76 -6.92
CA VAL A 49 -5.99 7.67 -7.79
C VAL A 49 -7.47 7.40 -7.55
N LEU A 50 -7.94 7.45 -6.32
CA LEU A 50 -9.36 7.26 -6.00
C LEU A 50 -10.25 8.33 -6.65
N ARG A 51 -9.69 9.49 -6.99
CA ARG A 51 -10.41 10.58 -7.65
C ARG A 51 -10.31 10.57 -9.17
N TYR A 52 -9.55 9.66 -9.77
CA TYR A 52 -9.53 9.52 -11.22
C TYR A 52 -10.93 9.14 -11.71
N PRO A 53 -11.46 9.80 -12.79
CA PRO A 53 -12.83 9.59 -13.23
C PRO A 53 -13.24 8.14 -13.45
N LYS A 54 -12.35 7.34 -14.07
CA LYS A 54 -12.63 5.91 -14.30
C LYS A 54 -12.72 5.10 -13.01
N ILE A 55 -11.92 5.46 -12.03
CA ILE A 55 -11.90 4.80 -10.72
C ILE A 55 -13.10 5.26 -9.90
N ALA A 56 -13.34 6.57 -9.84
CA ALA A 56 -14.47 7.15 -9.11
C ALA A 56 -15.81 6.62 -9.60
N ALA A 57 -15.95 6.40 -10.92
CA ALA A 57 -17.16 5.84 -11.50
C ALA A 57 -17.44 4.41 -11.01
N ARG A 58 -16.41 3.67 -10.63
CA ARG A 58 -16.54 2.29 -10.16
C ARG A 58 -16.86 2.19 -8.67
N HIS A 59 -16.17 2.93 -7.80
CA HIS A 59 -16.45 2.85 -6.36
C HIS A 59 -17.62 3.72 -5.93
N ARG A 60 -17.93 4.78 -6.68
CA ARG A 60 -19.04 5.71 -6.43
C ARG A 60 -18.96 6.44 -5.09
N TRP A 61 -17.78 6.54 -4.51
CA TRP A 61 -17.56 7.35 -3.32
C TRP A 61 -17.52 8.83 -3.69
N ASN A 62 -18.06 9.66 -2.83
CA ASN A 62 -17.88 11.11 -2.96
C ASN A 62 -16.58 11.54 -2.27
N ASP A 63 -16.22 12.83 -2.40
CA ASP A 63 -14.99 13.36 -1.81
C ASP A 63 -14.94 13.18 -0.29
N ALA A 64 -16.08 13.33 0.39
CA ALA A 64 -16.14 13.14 1.84
C ALA A 64 -15.82 11.71 2.25
N GLN A 65 -16.31 10.72 1.50
CA GLN A 65 -16.04 9.31 1.76
C GLN A 65 -14.57 8.96 1.51
N ILE A 66 -13.98 9.51 0.44
CA ILE A 66 -12.54 9.34 0.17
C ILE A 66 -11.74 9.95 1.31
N GLN A 67 -12.08 11.15 1.74
CA GLN A 67 -11.38 11.84 2.83
C GLN A 67 -11.43 11.04 4.13
N VAL A 68 -12.57 10.48 4.48
CA VAL A 68 -12.71 9.63 5.67
C VAL A 68 -11.78 8.43 5.58
N PHE A 69 -11.72 7.77 4.41
CA PHE A 69 -10.83 6.62 4.22
C PHE A 69 -9.36 7.01 4.40
N ILE A 70 -8.95 8.13 3.82
CA ILE A 70 -7.56 8.63 3.94
C ILE A 70 -7.23 8.98 5.40
N GLU A 71 -8.14 9.62 6.11
CA GLU A 71 -7.97 9.95 7.52
C GLU A 71 -7.85 8.69 8.39
N ASP A 72 -8.67 7.68 8.12
CA ASP A 72 -8.58 6.39 8.82
C ASP A 72 -7.22 5.74 8.60
N LEU A 73 -6.73 5.73 7.36
CA LEU A 73 -5.39 5.21 7.05
C LEU A 73 -4.32 5.96 7.85
N SER A 74 -4.40 7.29 7.88
CA SER A 74 -3.38 8.10 8.53
C SER A 74 -3.36 7.92 10.06
N HIS A 75 -4.52 7.65 10.68
CA HIS A 75 -4.64 7.50 12.13
C HIS A 75 -4.42 6.07 12.62
N LEU A 76 -4.79 5.07 11.81
CA LEU A 76 -4.75 3.66 12.22
C LEU A 76 -3.50 2.92 11.74
N ALA A 77 -2.75 3.49 10.79
CA ALA A 77 -1.51 2.93 10.30
C ALA A 77 -0.31 3.53 11.04
N ILE A 78 0.85 2.90 10.88
CA ILE A 78 2.13 3.46 11.31
C ILE A 78 2.56 4.46 10.24
N LEU A 79 2.50 5.76 10.55
CA LEU A 79 2.87 6.82 9.62
C LEU A 79 4.36 7.12 9.72
N THR A 80 5.06 7.02 8.58
CA THR A 80 6.51 7.31 8.53
C THR A 80 6.76 8.78 8.25
N THR A 81 8.00 9.23 8.54
CA THR A 81 8.37 10.66 8.42
C THR A 81 8.53 11.13 6.98
N GLY A 82 8.87 10.23 6.05
CA GLY A 82 9.11 10.60 4.65
C GLY A 82 10.43 11.31 4.39
N GLU A 83 11.39 11.22 5.30
CA GLU A 83 12.67 11.91 5.17
C GLU A 83 13.69 11.16 4.32
N LEU A 84 13.57 9.83 4.23
CA LEU A 84 14.52 9.00 3.50
C LEU A 84 14.33 9.15 1.99
N ASN A 85 15.44 9.25 1.26
CA ASN A 85 15.47 9.27 -0.19
C ASN A 85 16.32 8.12 -0.71
N LEU A 86 15.72 7.24 -1.53
CA LEU A 86 16.40 6.11 -2.15
C LEU A 86 16.36 6.23 -3.67
N SER A 87 17.34 5.64 -4.33
CA SER A 87 17.43 5.60 -5.80
C SER A 87 17.67 4.16 -6.27
N VAL A 88 16.86 3.23 -5.79
CA VAL A 88 17.00 1.79 -6.05
C VAL A 88 16.33 1.41 -7.37
N ILE A 89 15.14 1.94 -7.64
CA ILE A 89 14.35 1.64 -8.84
C ILE A 89 14.56 2.76 -9.84
N ALA A 90 15.43 2.52 -10.84
CA ALA A 90 15.77 3.54 -11.82
C ALA A 90 14.69 3.71 -12.89
N ASP A 91 14.01 2.62 -13.27
CA ASP A 91 13.00 2.63 -14.34
C ASP A 91 11.71 3.31 -13.93
N ASP A 92 11.39 3.33 -12.66
CA ASP A 92 10.21 3.99 -12.12
C ASP A 92 10.56 4.66 -10.78
N PRO A 93 11.22 5.84 -10.83
CA PRO A 93 11.65 6.53 -9.62
C PRO A 93 10.56 6.75 -8.56
N PRO A 94 9.28 7.05 -8.93
CA PRO A 94 8.23 7.20 -7.92
C PRO A 94 8.01 5.95 -7.05
N ASP A 95 8.34 4.75 -7.52
CA ASP A 95 8.20 3.52 -6.74
C ASP A 95 9.17 3.43 -5.57
N ASN A 96 10.23 4.23 -5.56
CA ASN A 96 11.17 4.29 -4.44
C ASN A 96 10.49 4.72 -3.14
N ARG A 97 9.37 5.44 -3.22
CA ARG A 97 8.58 5.85 -2.03
C ARG A 97 8.11 4.68 -1.19
N TYR A 98 7.83 3.54 -1.84
CA TYR A 98 7.39 2.33 -1.13
C TYR A 98 8.55 1.69 -0.35
N LEU A 99 9.73 1.64 -0.96
CA LEU A 99 10.94 1.14 -0.29
C LEU A 99 11.34 2.08 0.85
N GLU A 100 11.31 3.38 0.63
CA GLU A 100 11.60 4.39 1.65
C GLU A 100 10.69 4.21 2.85
N CYS A 101 9.40 4.05 2.60
CA CYS A 101 8.40 3.83 3.63
C CYS A 101 8.67 2.54 4.42
N ALA A 102 9.00 1.45 3.73
CA ALA A 102 9.28 0.18 4.36
C ALA A 102 10.53 0.24 5.26
N VAL A 103 11.58 0.92 4.80
CA VAL A 103 12.80 1.12 5.59
C VAL A 103 12.51 1.98 6.82
N GLU A 104 11.86 3.12 6.65
CA GLU A 104 11.55 4.03 7.74
C GLU A 104 10.64 3.40 8.79
N GLY A 105 9.66 2.62 8.36
CA GLY A 105 8.69 1.96 9.25
C GLY A 105 9.13 0.60 9.77
N ALA A 106 10.35 0.17 9.45
CA ALA A 106 10.84 -1.16 9.80
C ALA A 106 9.89 -2.28 9.36
N ALA A 107 9.31 -2.14 8.16
CA ALA A 107 8.43 -3.15 7.59
C ALA A 107 9.26 -4.29 6.99
N GLY A 108 8.80 -5.52 7.19
CA GLY A 108 9.42 -6.70 6.59
C GLY A 108 8.88 -7.05 5.22
N TYR A 109 7.77 -6.44 4.81
CA TYR A 109 7.08 -6.77 3.57
C TYR A 109 6.59 -5.53 2.84
N LEU A 110 6.67 -5.60 1.51
CA LEU A 110 6.06 -4.63 0.60
C LEU A 110 5.18 -5.41 -0.37
N VAL A 111 3.89 -5.07 -0.43
CA VAL A 111 2.92 -5.78 -1.27
C VAL A 111 2.60 -4.93 -2.49
N SER A 112 2.81 -5.47 -3.67
CA SER A 112 2.58 -4.77 -4.93
C SER A 112 2.25 -5.75 -6.06
N GLY A 113 1.50 -5.27 -7.05
CA GLY A 113 1.31 -5.96 -8.32
C GLY A 113 2.22 -5.43 -9.41
N ASP A 114 3.03 -4.41 -9.13
CA ASP A 114 3.91 -3.78 -10.11
C ASP A 114 5.14 -4.64 -10.39
N HIS A 115 5.40 -4.92 -11.66
CA HIS A 115 6.51 -5.81 -12.04
C HIS A 115 7.89 -5.21 -11.73
N HIS A 116 8.06 -3.89 -11.72
CA HIS A 116 9.34 -3.26 -11.34
C HIS A 116 9.69 -3.58 -9.89
N LEU A 117 8.71 -3.49 -8.98
CA LEU A 117 8.90 -3.85 -7.59
C LEU A 117 9.05 -5.36 -7.41
N LEU A 118 8.19 -6.15 -8.04
CA LEU A 118 8.24 -7.62 -7.94
C LEU A 118 9.55 -8.19 -8.50
N ASN A 119 10.09 -7.60 -9.57
CA ASN A 119 11.37 -8.03 -10.14
C ASN A 119 12.54 -7.77 -9.19
N LEU A 120 12.47 -6.74 -8.35
CA LEU A 120 13.48 -6.49 -7.32
C LEU A 120 13.47 -7.62 -6.27
N ALA A 121 12.32 -8.23 -6.03
CA ALA A 121 12.08 -9.36 -5.14
C ALA A 121 12.35 -9.08 -3.66
N HIS A 122 13.44 -8.44 -3.31
CA HIS A 122 13.77 -8.06 -1.94
C HIS A 122 14.74 -6.87 -1.94
N TYR A 123 14.74 -6.14 -0.83
CA TYR A 123 15.67 -5.04 -0.59
C TYR A 123 15.97 -5.00 0.92
N GLY A 124 17.24 -5.18 1.29
CA GLY A 124 17.59 -5.29 2.70
C GLY A 124 16.83 -6.47 3.33
N GLY A 125 16.17 -6.24 4.45
CA GLY A 125 15.31 -7.24 5.09
C GLY A 125 13.86 -7.22 4.62
N ILE A 126 13.55 -6.51 3.53
CA ILE A 126 12.19 -6.35 3.03
C ILE A 126 11.93 -7.34 1.90
N GLU A 127 10.91 -8.18 2.03
CA GLU A 127 10.44 -9.04 0.94
C GLU A 127 9.32 -8.33 0.18
N ILE A 128 9.38 -8.40 -1.15
CA ILE A 128 8.37 -7.81 -2.03
C ILE A 128 7.48 -8.94 -2.56
N LEU A 129 6.20 -8.88 -2.23
CA LEU A 129 5.24 -9.94 -2.52
C LEU A 129 4.06 -9.42 -3.34
N ALA A 130 3.56 -10.26 -4.26
CA ALA A 130 2.27 -10.02 -4.88
C ALA A 130 1.14 -10.21 -3.84
N PRO A 131 -0.03 -9.59 -4.05
CA PRO A 131 -1.15 -9.70 -3.10
C PRO A 131 -1.51 -11.13 -2.71
N ARG A 132 -1.55 -12.04 -3.67
CA ARG A 132 -1.85 -13.46 -3.40
C ARG A 132 -0.84 -14.06 -2.41
N ALA A 133 0.45 -13.84 -2.65
CA ALA A 133 1.49 -14.40 -1.79
C ALA A 133 1.39 -13.85 -0.36
N PHE A 134 1.06 -12.57 -0.22
CA PHE A 134 0.88 -11.98 1.11
C PHE A 134 -0.34 -12.55 1.84
N VAL A 135 -1.45 -12.77 1.14
CA VAL A 135 -2.63 -13.42 1.73
C VAL A 135 -2.26 -14.82 2.22
N GLU A 136 -1.53 -15.59 1.42
CA GLU A 136 -1.07 -16.93 1.80
C GLU A 136 -0.13 -16.89 3.01
N LEU A 137 0.73 -15.88 3.11
CA LEU A 137 1.62 -15.68 4.24
C LEU A 137 0.83 -15.42 5.54
N LEU A 138 -0.24 -14.65 5.46
CA LEU A 138 -1.07 -14.36 6.63
C LEU A 138 -1.87 -15.57 7.12
N GLY A 139 -2.13 -16.50 6.27
CA GLY A 139 -2.88 -17.72 6.58
C GLY A 139 -4.39 -17.57 6.47
#